data_877ef877ad7c010799b86bd10e5ff12e
#
_entry.id   877ef877ad7c010799b86bd10e5ff12e
#
_cell.length_a   1.000
_cell.length_b   1.000
_cell.length_c   1.000
_cell.angle_alpha   90.00
_cell.angle_beta   90.00
_cell.angle_gamma   90.00
#
_symmetry.space_group_name_H-M   'P 1'
#
loop_
_entity.id
_entity.type
_entity.pdbx_description
1 polymer ?
#
loop_
_entity_poly.entity_id
_entity_poly.type
_entity_poly.pdbx_seq_one_letter_code
_entity_poly.pdbx_strand_id
1 'polypeptide(L)'
;MGRYITSTLSYASTVVETAVSYQAKTNDRVLCTAGSITITLPAAADALAGDTVQIIDVGGNSGTANITVARNGAEIQNAAEDLTIDINNSAPVLVYSGATYGWVLTGS
;
A
#
# COMPACT_ATOMS: atom_id res chain seq x y z
N MET A 1 -4.08 30.73 13.47
CA MET A 1 -3.89 30.14 13.43
C MET A 1 -3.59 29.39 13.36
N GLY A 2 -3.83 29.33 13.52
CA GLY A 2 -3.47 28.47 13.64
C GLY A 2 -3.34 27.61 13.62
N ARG A 3 -3.21 27.37 13.72
CA ARG A 3 -2.95 26.76 13.74
C ARG A 3 -2.84 25.78 13.62
N TYR A 4 -2.94 25.58 13.89
CA TYR A 4 -2.81 24.73 13.80
C TYR A 4 -2.60 23.74 13.88
N ILE A 5 -2.53 23.44 14.01
CA ILE A 5 -2.36 22.57 14.16
C ILE A 5 -2.06 21.63 14.18
N THR A 6 -1.91 21.31 14.24
CA THR A 6 -1.58 20.49 14.36
C THR A 6 -1.21 19.58 14.26
N SER A 7 -0.95 19.22 14.30
CA SER A 7 -0.57 18.36 14.34
C SER A 7 -0.15 17.40 14.31
N THR A 8 0.00 17.21 14.42
CA THR A 8 0.47 16.27 14.89
C THR A 8 0.21 15.08 14.71
N LEU A 9 -0.20 15.05 14.15
CA LEU A 9 -0.66 14.01 14.24
C LEU A 9 -0.10 13.04 13.64
N SER A 10 0.07 12.50 13.91
CA SER A 10 0.57 11.33 13.88
C SER A 10 0.11 10.47 12.85
N TYR A 11 -0.44 10.97 11.86
CA TYR A 11 -0.81 10.24 10.71
C TYR A 11 0.22 10.35 9.63
N ALA A 12 1.37 10.89 9.94
CA ALA A 12 2.45 10.95 8.98
C ALA A 12 2.75 9.53 8.50
N SER A 13 2.83 9.35 7.20
CA SER A 13 3.19 8.08 6.62
C SER A 13 4.63 7.75 6.93
N THR A 14 4.92 6.47 7.09
CA THR A 14 6.28 5.99 7.20
C THR A 14 6.78 5.65 5.80
N VAL A 15 7.93 6.18 5.41
CA VAL A 15 8.53 5.88 4.11
C VAL A 15 9.48 4.72 4.27
N VAL A 16 9.29 3.67 3.46
CA VAL A 16 10.13 2.47 3.45
C VAL A 16 10.61 2.27 2.03
N GLU A 17 11.93 2.23 1.82
CA GLU A 17 12.50 1.93 0.52
C GLU A 17 12.96 0.49 0.52
N THR A 18 12.60 -0.29 -0.51
CA THR A 18 12.95 -1.70 -0.55
C THR A 18 13.21 -2.17 -1.97
N ALA A 19 14.17 -3.08 -2.10
CA ALA A 19 14.43 -3.81 -3.33
C ALA A 19 14.04 -5.28 -3.20
N VAL A 20 13.44 -5.66 -2.07
CA VAL A 20 13.06 -7.05 -1.78
C VAL A 20 11.63 -7.06 -1.28
N SER A 21 11.03 -8.24 -1.24
CA SER A 21 9.67 -8.40 -0.71
C SER A 21 9.59 -7.90 0.73
N TYR A 22 8.46 -7.30 1.09
CA TYR A 22 8.33 -6.57 2.34
C TYR A 22 6.92 -6.74 2.91
N GLN A 23 6.83 -6.90 4.22
CA GLN A 23 5.55 -6.92 4.94
C GLN A 23 5.20 -5.48 5.32
N ALA A 24 4.21 -4.90 4.66
CA ALA A 24 3.81 -3.53 4.93
C ALA A 24 3.09 -3.41 6.28
N LYS A 25 3.25 -2.24 6.88
CA LYS A 25 2.51 -1.84 8.06
C LYS A 25 1.53 -0.75 7.67
N THR A 26 0.52 -0.53 8.51
CA THR A 26 -0.45 0.53 8.23
C THR A 26 0.25 1.87 8.11
N ASN A 27 -0.17 2.65 7.13
CA ASN A 27 0.33 3.99 6.82
C ASN A 27 1.75 4.01 6.26
N ASP A 28 2.24 2.88 5.77
CA ASP A 28 3.51 2.82 5.03
C ASP A 28 3.36 3.40 3.63
N ARG A 29 4.40 4.08 3.18
CA ARG A 29 4.63 4.37 1.77
C ARG A 29 5.85 3.58 1.36
N VAL A 30 5.63 2.58 0.52
CA VAL A 30 6.67 1.63 0.15
C VAL A 30 7.23 2.02 -1.21
N LEU A 31 8.49 2.44 -1.22
CA LEU A 31 9.20 2.82 -2.44
C LEU A 31 9.93 1.58 -2.95
N CYS A 32 9.42 1.01 -4.03
CA CYS A 32 9.98 -0.21 -4.61
C CYS A 32 11.04 0.18 -5.63
N THR A 33 12.28 -0.18 -5.36
CA THR A 33 13.41 0.10 -6.26
C THR A 33 13.68 -1.05 -7.22
N ALA A 34 12.99 -2.18 -7.05
CA ALA A 34 13.09 -3.34 -7.92
C ALA A 34 11.71 -3.89 -8.20
N GLY A 35 11.59 -4.62 -9.31
CA GLY A 35 10.37 -5.39 -9.62
C GLY A 35 10.49 -6.82 -9.15
N SER A 36 9.51 -7.64 -9.51
CA SER A 36 9.45 -9.07 -9.16
C SER A 36 9.50 -9.30 -7.65
N ILE A 37 8.90 -8.39 -6.89
CA ILE A 37 8.83 -8.49 -5.43
C ILE A 37 7.37 -8.49 -5.01
N THR A 38 7.12 -8.94 -3.80
CA THR A 38 5.78 -8.98 -3.21
C THR A 38 5.74 -8.06 -2.00
N ILE A 39 4.76 -7.15 -1.99
CA ILE A 39 4.47 -6.31 -0.85
C ILE A 39 3.20 -6.87 -0.23
N THR A 40 3.31 -7.37 0.99
CA THR A 40 2.17 -7.98 1.70
C THR A 40 1.47 -6.91 2.53
N LEU A 41 0.17 -6.77 2.35
CA LEU A 41 -0.62 -5.80 3.11
C LEU A 41 -0.73 -6.23 4.57
N PRO A 42 -1.00 -5.28 5.48
CA PRO A 42 -1.26 -5.63 6.88
C PRO A 42 -2.45 -6.58 6.99
N ALA A 43 -2.41 -7.47 7.97
CA ALA A 43 -3.55 -8.33 8.25
C ALA A 43 -4.74 -7.48 8.69
N ALA A 44 -5.96 -7.96 8.41
CA ALA A 44 -7.17 -7.25 8.80
C ALA A 44 -7.22 -6.95 10.29
N ALA A 45 -6.68 -7.85 11.12
CA ALA A 45 -6.66 -7.66 12.57
C ALA A 45 -5.78 -6.47 12.99
N ASP A 46 -4.85 -6.05 12.14
CA ASP A 46 -3.91 -4.98 12.44
C ASP A 46 -4.29 -3.66 11.76
N ALA A 47 -5.39 -3.64 11.03
CA ALA A 47 -5.80 -2.47 10.27
C ALA A 47 -7.10 -1.90 10.82
N LEU A 48 -7.22 -0.59 10.79
CA LEU A 48 -8.44 0.14 11.14
C LEU A 48 -8.95 0.85 9.90
N ALA A 49 -10.26 1.04 9.83
CA ALA A 49 -10.86 1.77 8.72
C ALA A 49 -10.21 3.15 8.58
N GLY A 50 -9.77 3.46 7.38
CA GLY A 50 -9.05 4.70 7.08
C GLY A 50 -7.53 4.54 7.01
N ASP A 51 -6.99 3.43 7.49
CA ASP A 51 -5.55 3.17 7.34
C ASP A 51 -5.21 3.00 5.88
N THR A 52 -4.01 3.43 5.50
CA THR A 52 -3.57 3.39 4.11
C THR A 52 -2.26 2.66 3.96
N VAL A 53 -2.03 2.12 2.77
CA VAL A 53 -0.72 1.66 2.32
C VAL A 53 -0.57 2.13 0.89
N GLN A 54 0.54 2.78 0.59
CA GLN A 54 0.85 3.18 -0.79
C GLN A 54 2.06 2.39 -1.27
N ILE A 55 1.97 1.85 -2.47
CA ILE A 55 3.09 1.14 -3.09
C ILE A 55 3.51 1.94 -4.30
N ILE A 56 4.76 2.35 -4.35
CA ILE A 56 5.29 3.23 -5.39
C ILE A 56 6.39 2.49 -6.14
N ASP A 57 6.21 2.32 -7.44
CA ASP A 57 7.25 1.75 -8.30
C ASP A 57 8.22 2.86 -8.67
N VAL A 58 9.06 3.26 -7.72
CA VAL A 58 9.99 4.37 -7.93
C VAL A 58 11.10 3.99 -8.92
N GLY A 59 11.42 2.71 -9.02
CA GLY A 59 12.43 2.24 -9.97
C GLY A 59 11.94 2.15 -11.40
N GLY A 60 10.63 2.19 -11.64
CA GLY A 60 10.09 2.14 -12.98
C GLY A 60 10.23 0.77 -13.64
N ASN A 61 10.11 -0.31 -12.88
CA ASN A 61 10.37 -1.67 -13.39
C ASN A 61 9.12 -2.53 -13.53
N SER A 62 7.98 -2.10 -13.02
CA SER A 62 6.83 -3.00 -12.88
C SER A 62 6.22 -3.43 -14.20
N GLY A 63 6.44 -2.69 -15.28
CA GLY A 63 5.94 -3.07 -16.59
C GLY A 63 6.60 -4.33 -17.14
N THR A 64 7.83 -4.64 -16.75
CA THR A 64 8.54 -5.84 -17.18
C THR A 64 8.74 -6.81 -16.02
N ALA A 65 8.71 -6.34 -14.79
CA ALA A 65 8.92 -7.15 -13.59
C ALA A 65 7.86 -6.75 -12.57
N ASN A 66 6.69 -7.33 -12.68
CA ASN A 66 5.52 -6.91 -11.93
C ASN A 66 5.74 -6.97 -10.43
N ILE A 67 5.13 -6.03 -9.72
CA ILE A 67 5.07 -6.02 -8.26
C ILE A 67 3.74 -6.63 -7.86
N THR A 68 3.76 -7.60 -6.98
CA THR A 68 2.54 -8.21 -6.44
C THR A 68 2.22 -7.57 -5.10
N VAL A 69 0.97 -7.17 -4.93
CA VAL A 69 0.47 -6.71 -3.63
C VAL A 69 -0.35 -7.85 -3.06
N ALA A 70 0.19 -8.54 -2.07
CA ALA A 70 -0.46 -9.69 -1.47
C ALA A 70 -1.50 -9.22 -0.45
N ARG A 71 -2.71 -9.68 -0.57
CA ARG A 71 -3.86 -9.19 0.19
C ARG A 71 -3.87 -9.60 1.66
N ASN A 72 -3.14 -10.63 2.01
CA ASN A 72 -3.04 -11.10 3.40
C ASN A 72 -4.41 -11.37 4.04
N GLY A 73 -5.28 -12.05 3.32
CA GLY A 73 -6.58 -12.50 3.82
C GLY A 73 -7.75 -11.55 3.62
N ALA A 74 -7.50 -10.26 3.46
CA ALA A 74 -8.57 -9.31 3.17
C ALA A 74 -8.84 -9.26 1.67
N GLU A 75 -9.98 -8.71 1.28
CA GLU A 75 -10.26 -8.49 -0.13
C GLU A 75 -9.60 -7.19 -0.61
N ILE A 76 -9.31 -7.13 -1.90
CA ILE A 76 -8.90 -5.90 -2.57
C ILE A 76 -9.91 -5.65 -3.68
N GLN A 77 -10.57 -4.49 -3.66
CA GLN A 77 -11.57 -4.12 -4.65
C GLN A 77 -12.66 -5.20 -4.77
N ASN A 78 -13.14 -5.68 -3.63
CA ASN A 78 -14.18 -6.70 -3.53
C ASN A 78 -13.79 -8.06 -4.13
N ALA A 79 -12.51 -8.31 -4.30
CA ALA A 79 -12.05 -9.57 -4.87
C ALA A 79 -11.04 -10.24 -3.94
N ALA A 80 -11.17 -11.55 -3.80
CA ALA A 80 -10.22 -12.34 -3.02
C ALA A 80 -9.02 -12.68 -3.90
N GLU A 81 -8.38 -11.66 -4.43
CA GLU A 81 -7.25 -11.75 -5.35
C GLU A 81 -6.21 -10.71 -5.00
N ASP A 82 -4.95 -11.07 -5.21
CA ASP A 82 -3.85 -10.13 -5.04
C ASP A 82 -3.88 -9.11 -6.18
N LEU A 83 -3.33 -7.94 -5.91
CA LEU A 83 -3.22 -6.89 -6.93
C LEU A 83 -1.86 -7.02 -7.62
N THR A 84 -1.86 -6.88 -8.94
CA THR A 84 -0.63 -6.85 -9.71
C THR A 84 -0.39 -5.44 -10.21
N ILE A 85 0.79 -4.90 -9.91
CA ILE A 85 1.23 -3.63 -10.44
C ILE A 85 2.10 -3.93 -11.66
N ASP A 86 1.64 -3.53 -12.84
CA ASP A 86 2.30 -3.87 -14.10
C ASP A 86 2.53 -2.65 -15.00
N ILE A 87 2.37 -1.45 -14.48
CA ILE A 87 2.64 -0.22 -15.20
C ILE A 87 3.77 0.52 -14.50
N ASN A 88 4.81 0.87 -15.25
CA ASN A 88 5.97 1.56 -14.70
C ASN A 88 5.57 2.82 -13.97
N ASN A 89 6.19 3.04 -12.84
CA ASN A 89 6.01 4.23 -12.01
C ASN A 89 4.61 4.40 -11.45
N SER A 90 3.83 3.32 -11.36
CA SER A 90 2.54 3.33 -10.68
C SER A 90 2.73 3.59 -9.19
N ALA A 91 1.74 4.21 -8.59
CA ALA A 91 1.79 4.56 -7.17
C ALA A 91 0.41 4.41 -6.52
N PRO A 92 -0.20 3.21 -6.58
CA PRO A 92 -1.54 3.03 -6.04
C PRO A 92 -1.57 3.21 -4.52
N VAL A 93 -2.64 3.82 -4.05
CA VAL A 93 -2.93 3.95 -2.63
C VAL A 93 -4.11 3.03 -2.30
N LEU A 94 -3.92 2.17 -1.31
CA LEU A 94 -4.98 1.31 -0.82
C LEU A 94 -5.42 1.82 0.54
N VAL A 95 -6.74 1.93 0.71
CA VAL A 95 -7.35 2.36 1.96
C VAL A 95 -8.11 1.17 2.54
N TYR A 96 -7.87 0.87 3.81
CA TYR A 96 -8.64 -0.17 4.47
C TYR A 96 -10.02 0.39 4.85
N SER A 97 -11.07 -0.24 4.35
CA SER A 97 -12.43 0.25 4.57
C SER A 97 -13.15 -0.48 5.70
N GLY A 98 -12.55 -1.52 6.24
CA GLY A 98 -13.14 -2.35 7.27
C GLY A 98 -13.23 -3.80 6.84
N ALA A 99 -13.75 -4.65 7.73
CA ALA A 99 -13.76 -6.09 7.50
C ALA A 99 -14.69 -6.50 6.35
N THR A 100 -15.72 -5.72 6.05
CA THR A 100 -16.71 -6.09 5.04
C THR A 100 -16.15 -6.00 3.62
N TYR A 101 -15.47 -4.90 3.30
CA TYR A 101 -15.00 -4.66 1.93
C TYR A 101 -13.48 -4.71 1.77
N GLY A 102 -12.74 -4.72 2.88
CA GLY A 102 -11.30 -4.82 2.84
C GLY A 102 -10.61 -3.58 2.29
N TRP A 103 -9.65 -3.79 1.41
CA TRP A 103 -8.83 -2.72 0.84
C TRP A 103 -9.47 -2.17 -0.42
N VAL A 104 -9.47 -0.86 -0.55
CA VAL A 104 -10.04 -0.15 -1.69
C VAL A 104 -8.93 0.66 -2.36
N LEU A 105 -8.83 0.53 -3.67
CA LEU A 105 -7.83 1.24 -4.46
C LEU A 105 -8.33 2.66 -4.71
N THR A 106 -7.57 3.68 -4.32
CA THR A 106 -8.00 5.07 -4.44
C THR A 106 -7.14 5.91 -5.34
N GLY A 107 -6.07 5.37 -5.86
CA GLY A 107 -5.20 6.10 -6.75
C GLY A 107 -4.47 5.14 -7.65
N SER A 108 -3.64 5.64 -8.54
CA SER A 108 -2.93 4.77 -9.47
C SER A 108 -1.42 5.11 -9.60
#